data_4124ca66046ab4cd8eb5b875604d2ce5
#
_entry.id   4124ca66046ab4cd8eb5b875604d2ce5
#
_cell.length_a   1.000
_cell.length_b   1.000
_cell.length_c   1.000
_cell.angle_alpha   90.00
_cell.angle_beta   90.00
_cell.angle_gamma   90.00
#
_symmetry.space_group_name_H-M   'P 1'
#
loop_
_entity.id
_entity.type
_entity.pdbx_description
1 polymer ?
#
loop_
_entity_poly.entity_id
_entity_poly.type
_entity_poly.pdbx_seq_one_letter_code
_entity_poly.pdbx_strand_id
1 'polypeptide(L)'
;VLSGNVRVTALDLEGGSFIDDLGEGDLWYFPSGHPHSLQGLGPNGTEFLLIFDDGGFSEESTFLLTDWMGMSPLAILYLTTHSSSTLCMILIYGSPAHTPKSVLAENFRLTPQIFKNIPTTEKYIFQGSTPSSIPQERPPAFHPSTQRFTHHMLAQTPIKSSGGTVRITDSSNFPISKTVAAAHLTIQPGALREMHWHPNADEWSYFIRGRARVTIFAAEGNARTFDYVAGDVGIVPRNMGHFIENLSDEEGDEVEVLEIFRADRFRDFSLLQWMGETPRRMVAEHLFEGDEEAAREFLGSVEKAEKDPIRGAGEE
;
A
#
# COMPACT_ATOMS: atom_id res chain seq x y z
N VAL A 1 0.24 -5.70 7.37
CA VAL A 1 0.52 -7.06 7.87
C VAL A 1 -0.69 -7.92 7.55
N LEU A 2 -0.49 -9.06 6.89
CA LEU A 2 -1.54 -10.03 6.57
C LEU A 2 -1.67 -11.10 7.65
N SER A 3 -0.54 -11.55 8.20
CA SER A 3 -0.54 -12.51 9.30
C SER A 3 0.75 -12.43 10.13
N GLY A 4 0.69 -12.87 11.39
CA GLY A 4 1.81 -12.83 12.32
C GLY A 4 2.09 -11.43 12.86
N ASN A 5 3.29 -11.25 13.44
CA ASN A 5 3.72 -9.98 14.00
C ASN A 5 5.09 -9.59 13.47
N VAL A 6 5.31 -8.30 13.25
CA VAL A 6 6.56 -7.75 12.71
C VAL A 6 7.03 -6.57 13.55
N ARG A 7 8.32 -6.51 13.84
CA ARG A 7 8.98 -5.32 14.36
C ARG A 7 9.45 -4.45 13.21
N VAL A 8 9.05 -3.20 13.28
CA VAL A 8 9.42 -2.15 12.33
C VAL A 8 10.41 -1.23 12.99
N THR A 9 11.55 -0.97 12.35
CA THR A 9 12.48 0.09 12.77
C THR A 9 12.68 1.07 11.62
N ALA A 10 12.84 2.34 11.94
CA ALA A 10 13.15 3.39 10.98
C ALA A 10 14.00 4.49 11.62
N LEU A 11 14.69 5.25 10.78
CA LEU A 11 15.44 6.43 11.17
C LEU A 11 14.86 7.64 10.43
N ASP A 12 14.56 8.72 11.16
CA ASP A 12 14.16 9.99 10.55
C ASP A 12 15.36 10.85 10.14
N LEU A 13 15.07 11.94 9.41
CA LEU A 13 16.11 12.84 8.89
C LEU A 13 16.84 13.64 9.99
N GLU A 14 16.24 13.79 11.16
CA GLU A 14 16.81 14.45 12.34
C GLU A 14 17.65 13.48 13.19
N GLY A 15 17.77 12.21 12.77
CA GLY A 15 18.51 11.17 13.47
C GLY A 15 17.70 10.51 14.59
N GLY A 16 16.40 10.75 14.64
CA GLY A 16 15.48 10.09 15.56
C GLY A 16 15.22 8.64 15.16
N SER A 17 15.30 7.73 16.11
CA SER A 17 15.06 6.30 15.94
C SER A 17 13.62 5.95 16.26
N PHE A 18 12.97 5.21 15.39
CA PHE A 18 11.63 4.67 15.54
C PHE A 18 11.68 3.15 15.65
N ILE A 19 10.90 2.59 16.57
CA ILE A 19 10.75 1.14 16.73
C ILE A 19 9.35 0.84 17.25
N ASP A 20 8.64 -0.08 16.60
CA ASP A 20 7.28 -0.48 16.94
C ASP A 20 7.01 -1.93 16.53
N ASP A 21 6.09 -2.59 17.24
CA ASP A 21 5.65 -3.95 16.94
C ASP A 21 4.24 -3.89 16.38
N LEU A 22 4.05 -4.48 15.20
CA LEU A 22 2.81 -4.50 14.45
C LEU A 22 2.24 -5.90 14.35
N GLY A 23 0.91 -5.99 14.30
CA GLY A 23 0.16 -7.20 14.06
C GLY A 23 -0.71 -7.11 12.80
N GLU A 24 -1.58 -8.10 12.64
CA GLU A 24 -2.51 -8.21 11.51
C GLU A 24 -3.36 -6.94 11.35
N GLY A 25 -3.47 -6.45 10.11
CA GLY A 25 -4.19 -5.25 9.73
C GLY A 25 -3.47 -3.93 10.03
N ASP A 26 -2.31 -3.97 10.67
CA ASP A 26 -1.50 -2.76 10.88
C ASP A 26 -0.72 -2.39 9.62
N LEU A 27 -0.45 -1.09 9.49
CA LEU A 27 0.25 -0.48 8.37
C LEU A 27 1.56 0.15 8.81
N TRP A 28 2.51 0.26 7.89
CA TRP A 28 3.65 1.15 7.99
C TRP A 28 3.84 1.91 6.68
N TYR A 29 4.54 3.02 6.78
CA TYR A 29 4.92 3.82 5.62
C TYR A 29 6.33 4.36 5.79
N PHE A 30 7.19 4.10 4.82
CA PHE A 30 8.54 4.65 4.76
C PHE A 30 8.62 5.64 3.59
N PRO A 31 8.83 6.92 3.85
CA PRO A 31 9.18 7.85 2.77
C PRO A 31 10.46 7.40 2.07
N SER A 32 10.59 7.74 0.80
CA SER A 32 11.77 7.39 0.00
C SER A 32 13.07 7.78 0.72
N GLY A 33 14.05 6.86 0.72
CA GLY A 33 15.38 7.09 1.28
C GLY A 33 15.49 6.94 2.81
N HIS A 34 14.42 6.65 3.54
CA HIS A 34 14.50 6.41 4.97
C HIS A 34 15.06 5.01 5.27
N PRO A 35 16.17 4.90 6.02
CA PRO A 35 16.68 3.61 6.47
C PRO A 35 15.67 2.91 7.37
N HIS A 36 15.41 1.64 7.09
CA HIS A 36 14.43 0.86 7.85
C HIS A 36 14.77 -0.63 7.85
N SER A 37 14.14 -1.37 8.75
CA SER A 37 14.21 -2.82 8.78
C SER A 37 12.91 -3.44 9.30
N LEU A 38 12.66 -4.69 8.92
CA LEU A 38 11.53 -5.50 9.32
C LEU A 38 12.04 -6.80 9.93
N GLN A 39 11.49 -7.21 11.09
CA GLN A 39 11.84 -8.46 11.76
C GLN A 39 10.59 -9.21 12.19
N GLY A 40 10.45 -10.46 11.78
CA GLY A 40 9.39 -11.35 12.28
C GLY A 40 9.53 -11.59 13.78
N LEU A 41 8.43 -11.49 14.53
CA LEU A 41 8.41 -11.59 15.99
C LEU A 41 8.03 -12.97 16.54
N GLY A 42 7.64 -13.88 15.71
CA GLY A 42 7.15 -15.18 16.16
C GLY A 42 7.85 -16.35 15.47
N PRO A 43 7.64 -17.57 16.00
CA PRO A 43 8.22 -18.77 15.40
C PRO A 43 7.67 -19.09 14.00
N ASN A 44 6.49 -18.57 13.67
CA ASN A 44 5.79 -18.82 12.41
C ASN A 44 6.09 -17.77 11.33
N GLY A 45 6.92 -16.75 11.65
CA GLY A 45 7.21 -15.66 10.74
C GLY A 45 6.09 -14.64 10.64
N THR A 46 6.16 -13.84 9.58
CA THR A 46 5.19 -12.76 9.30
C THR A 46 4.96 -12.70 7.80
N GLU A 47 3.71 -12.54 7.40
CA GLU A 47 3.31 -12.28 6.04
C GLU A 47 2.78 -10.86 5.91
N PHE A 48 3.23 -10.13 4.91
CA PHE A 48 2.81 -8.76 4.67
C PHE A 48 2.83 -8.42 3.18
N LEU A 49 2.01 -7.48 2.80
CA LEU A 49 1.96 -6.92 1.46
C LEU A 49 2.81 -5.65 1.41
N LEU A 50 3.75 -5.58 0.47
CA LEU A 50 4.51 -4.37 0.16
C LEU A 50 3.90 -3.68 -1.04
N ILE A 51 3.72 -2.37 -0.91
CA ILE A 51 3.14 -1.53 -1.95
C ILE A 51 4.09 -0.37 -2.18
N PHE A 52 4.46 -0.16 -3.43
CA PHE A 52 5.33 0.91 -3.87
C PHE A 52 4.54 1.91 -4.70
N ASP A 53 4.74 3.19 -4.43
CA ASP A 53 4.12 4.29 -5.18
C ASP A 53 4.85 4.62 -6.49
N ASP A 54 5.88 3.86 -6.82
CA ASP A 54 6.65 3.93 -8.06
C ASP A 54 6.45 2.65 -8.88
N GLY A 55 5.81 2.77 -10.04
CA GLY A 55 5.63 1.66 -10.98
C GLY A 55 6.95 1.19 -11.65
N GLY A 56 8.02 1.95 -11.51
CA GLY A 56 9.37 1.59 -11.94
C GLY A 56 10.23 0.94 -10.85
N PHE A 57 9.62 0.53 -9.73
CA PHE A 57 10.36 -0.16 -8.65
C PHE A 57 11.15 -1.36 -9.18
N SER A 58 12.40 -1.44 -8.77
CA SER A 58 13.30 -2.55 -9.09
C SER A 58 14.13 -2.91 -7.86
N GLU A 59 14.21 -4.19 -7.55
CA GLU A 59 15.09 -4.68 -6.48
C GLU A 59 16.56 -4.32 -6.74
N GLU A 60 17.00 -4.31 -7.99
CA GLU A 60 18.36 -3.93 -8.39
C GLU A 60 18.70 -2.47 -8.07
N SER A 61 17.67 -1.62 -7.87
CA SER A 61 17.81 -0.23 -7.47
C SER A 61 17.64 -0.03 -5.96
N THR A 62 17.35 -1.10 -5.21
CA THR A 62 17.17 -1.05 -3.77
C THR A 62 18.51 -0.98 -3.07
N PHE A 63 18.70 0.03 -2.21
CA PHE A 63 19.92 0.24 -1.46
C PHE A 63 19.94 -0.62 -0.19
N LEU A 64 20.80 -1.64 -0.15
CA LEU A 64 20.99 -2.51 1.00
C LEU A 64 22.26 -2.16 1.77
N LEU A 65 22.24 -2.42 3.08
CA LEU A 65 23.42 -2.22 3.94
C LEU A 65 24.61 -3.10 3.48
N THR A 66 24.35 -4.33 3.05
CA THR A 66 25.38 -5.26 2.54
C THR A 66 26.02 -4.75 1.25
N ASP A 67 25.26 -4.08 0.39
CA ASP A 67 25.80 -3.48 -0.85
C ASP A 67 26.78 -2.37 -0.50
N TRP A 68 26.36 -1.46 0.36
CA TRP A 68 27.20 -0.34 0.73
C TRP A 68 28.47 -0.75 1.48
N MET A 69 28.35 -1.63 2.46
CA MET A 69 29.49 -2.03 3.29
C MET A 69 30.31 -3.18 2.69
N GLY A 70 29.70 -4.04 1.91
CA GLY A 70 30.32 -5.25 1.34
C GLY A 70 30.73 -5.12 -0.12
N MET A 71 30.05 -4.27 -0.90
CA MET A 71 30.26 -4.08 -2.32
C MET A 71 30.70 -2.65 -2.62
N SER A 72 31.66 -2.46 -3.53
CA SER A 72 32.05 -1.14 -4.07
C SER A 72 31.39 -0.90 -5.41
N PRO A 73 31.19 0.35 -5.82
CA PRO A 73 30.80 0.65 -7.21
C PRO A 73 31.77 -0.01 -8.21
N LEU A 74 31.22 -0.48 -9.32
CA LEU A 74 31.98 -1.00 -10.47
C LEU A 74 33.25 -0.18 -10.70
N ALA A 75 34.42 -0.78 -10.61
CA ALA A 75 35.67 -0.14 -10.97
C ALA A 75 35.64 0.16 -12.47
N ILE A 76 35.46 1.42 -12.83
CA ILE A 76 35.63 1.89 -14.20
C ILE A 76 37.15 1.87 -14.47
N LEU A 77 37.61 0.80 -15.10
CA LEU A 77 39.02 0.74 -15.55
C LEU A 77 39.18 1.61 -16.81
N TYR A 78 39.73 2.81 -16.65
CA TYR A 78 40.16 3.62 -17.76
C TYR A 78 41.43 3.01 -18.36
N LEU A 79 41.31 2.24 -19.41
CA LEU A 79 42.43 1.89 -20.26
C LEU A 79 42.72 3.07 -21.20
N THR A 80 43.68 3.90 -20.82
CA THR A 80 44.26 4.89 -21.77
C THR A 80 45.18 4.15 -22.75
N THR A 81 44.70 3.83 -23.95
CA THR A 81 45.55 3.46 -25.04
C THR A 81 46.09 4.74 -25.70
N HIS A 82 47.38 4.89 -25.73
CA HIS A 82 48.04 5.97 -26.45
C HIS A 82 47.91 5.74 -27.95
N SER A 83 46.80 6.12 -28.51
CA SER A 83 46.72 6.56 -29.94
C SER A 83 45.34 7.14 -30.21
N SER A 84 45.35 8.25 -30.91
CA SER A 84 44.26 9.13 -31.32
C SER A 84 42.86 8.50 -31.49
N SER A 85 41.91 9.14 -30.80
CA SER A 85 40.52 9.32 -31.21
C SER A 85 39.60 8.09 -31.22
N THR A 86 39.50 7.32 -30.10
CA THR A 86 38.25 6.63 -29.78
C THR A 86 38.27 6.25 -28.29
N LEU A 87 37.41 6.90 -27.50
CA LEU A 87 37.20 6.52 -26.10
C LEU A 87 36.32 5.27 -26.08
N CYS A 88 36.91 4.10 -25.97
CA CYS A 88 36.20 2.84 -25.81
C CYS A 88 35.99 2.61 -24.32
N MET A 89 34.78 2.89 -23.79
CA MET A 89 34.39 2.43 -22.46
C MET A 89 34.14 0.92 -22.52
N ILE A 90 35.08 0.15 -22.03
CA ILE A 90 34.87 -1.28 -21.78
C ILE A 90 34.31 -1.38 -20.34
N LEU A 91 33.03 -1.62 -20.22
CA LEU A 91 32.41 -2.12 -18.97
C LEU A 91 32.92 -3.57 -18.79
N ILE A 92 33.93 -3.75 -17.96
CA ILE A 92 34.32 -5.10 -17.53
C ILE A 92 33.36 -5.44 -16.37
N TYR A 93 32.45 -6.34 -16.65
CA TYR A 93 31.72 -7.07 -15.61
C TYR A 93 32.75 -7.97 -14.91
N GLY A 94 33.40 -7.45 -13.92
CA GLY A 94 34.36 -8.15 -13.09
C GLY A 94 34.11 -7.89 -11.63
N SER A 95 34.05 -8.93 -10.87
CA SER A 95 33.97 -9.02 -9.40
C SER A 95 33.34 -7.82 -8.68
N PRO A 96 32.29 -8.01 -7.90
CA PRO A 96 31.69 -6.92 -7.15
C PRO A 96 32.80 -6.20 -6.36
N ALA A 97 32.99 -4.93 -6.69
CA ALA A 97 33.97 -4.08 -6.03
C ALA A 97 33.43 -3.75 -4.63
N HIS A 98 34.20 -3.94 -3.59
CA HIS A 98 33.80 -3.70 -2.20
C HIS A 98 34.22 -2.32 -1.73
N THR A 99 33.43 -1.69 -0.86
CA THR A 99 33.91 -0.50 -0.16
C THR A 99 35.27 -0.83 0.51
N PRO A 100 36.36 -0.06 0.25
CA PRO A 100 37.64 -0.36 0.84
C PRO A 100 37.55 -0.44 2.36
N LYS A 101 38.04 -1.55 2.92
CA LYS A 101 37.99 -1.77 4.38
C LYS A 101 38.73 -0.68 5.19
N SER A 102 39.68 -0.01 4.52
CA SER A 102 40.38 1.16 5.14
C SER A 102 39.41 2.35 5.27
N VAL A 103 38.51 2.57 4.31
CA VAL A 103 37.51 3.63 4.38
C VAL A 103 36.47 3.33 5.47
N LEU A 104 36.01 2.08 5.57
CA LEU A 104 35.13 1.66 6.66
C LEU A 104 35.83 1.83 8.03
N ALA A 105 37.07 1.39 8.11
CA ALA A 105 37.85 1.50 9.32
C ALA A 105 38.01 2.96 9.77
N GLU A 106 38.31 3.86 8.85
CA GLU A 106 38.40 5.29 9.11
C GLU A 106 37.06 5.89 9.55
N ASN A 107 35.99 5.60 8.82
CA ASN A 107 34.64 6.09 9.10
C ASN A 107 34.15 5.67 10.50
N PHE A 108 34.35 4.41 10.86
CA PHE A 108 33.94 3.85 12.16
C PHE A 108 34.98 3.95 13.25
N ARG A 109 36.18 4.46 12.97
CA ARG A 109 37.33 4.53 13.87
C ARG A 109 37.70 3.16 14.44
N LEU A 110 37.72 2.15 13.60
CA LEU A 110 38.02 0.77 13.94
C LEU A 110 39.15 0.23 13.07
N THR A 111 39.61 -1.00 13.34
CA THR A 111 40.60 -1.66 12.50
C THR A 111 39.96 -2.33 11.28
N PRO A 112 40.64 -2.38 10.11
CA PRO A 112 40.06 -3.02 8.90
C PRO A 112 39.66 -4.50 9.06
N GLN A 113 40.29 -5.20 10.02
CA GLN A 113 40.02 -6.61 10.31
C GLN A 113 38.58 -6.89 10.76
N ILE A 114 37.96 -5.93 11.42
CA ILE A 114 36.56 -6.07 11.89
C ILE A 114 35.61 -6.27 10.69
N PHE A 115 35.93 -5.66 9.56
CA PHE A 115 35.10 -5.70 8.35
C PHE A 115 35.39 -6.89 7.42
N LYS A 116 36.28 -7.81 7.82
CA LYS A 116 36.72 -8.91 6.93
C LYS A 116 35.60 -9.89 6.56
N ASN A 117 34.60 -10.03 7.41
CA ASN A 117 33.50 -11.00 7.27
C ASN A 117 32.18 -10.37 6.81
N ILE A 118 32.18 -9.09 6.41
CA ILE A 118 30.97 -8.51 5.80
C ILE A 118 30.63 -9.32 4.54
N PRO A 119 29.37 -9.79 4.39
CA PRO A 119 28.95 -10.52 3.23
C PRO A 119 29.17 -9.73 1.94
N THR A 120 29.59 -10.45 0.89
CA THR A 120 29.76 -9.89 -0.47
C THR A 120 28.56 -10.16 -1.36
N THR A 121 27.52 -10.76 -0.82
CA THR A 121 26.24 -11.06 -1.49
C THR A 121 25.14 -10.29 -0.81
N GLU A 122 24.22 -9.82 -1.61
CA GLU A 122 23.00 -9.15 -1.12
C GLU A 122 22.21 -10.06 -0.17
N LYS A 123 21.66 -9.45 0.87
CA LYS A 123 20.80 -10.13 1.83
C LYS A 123 19.52 -9.33 2.06
N TYR A 124 18.50 -9.64 1.29
CA TYR A 124 17.15 -9.09 1.48
C TYR A 124 16.45 -9.68 2.68
N ILE A 125 16.42 -11.01 2.75
CA ILE A 125 15.82 -11.78 3.85
C ILE A 125 16.86 -12.75 4.37
N PHE A 126 17.07 -12.75 5.67
CA PHE A 126 18.01 -13.66 6.30
C PHE A 126 17.51 -14.11 7.67
N GLN A 127 17.97 -15.28 8.07
CA GLN A 127 17.62 -15.79 9.37
C GLN A 127 18.34 -15.02 10.48
N GLY A 128 17.57 -14.55 11.46
CA GLY A 128 18.05 -13.92 12.68
C GLY A 128 17.51 -14.60 13.93
N SER A 129 17.91 -14.15 15.11
CA SER A 129 17.26 -14.52 16.36
C SER A 129 15.93 -13.77 16.52
N THR A 130 14.99 -14.37 17.26
CA THR A 130 13.77 -13.65 17.65
C THR A 130 14.15 -12.40 18.48
N PRO A 131 13.66 -11.23 18.13
CA PRO A 131 13.97 -10.01 18.87
C PRO A 131 13.49 -10.06 20.31
N SER A 132 14.25 -9.41 21.20
CA SER A 132 13.86 -9.17 22.58
C SER A 132 12.75 -8.08 22.65
N SER A 133 12.34 -7.71 23.87
CA SER A 133 11.37 -6.60 24.03
C SER A 133 11.94 -5.27 23.51
N ILE A 134 11.06 -4.38 23.03
CA ILE A 134 11.49 -3.06 22.51
C ILE A 134 12.47 -2.32 23.43
N PRO A 135 12.25 -2.22 24.76
CA PRO A 135 13.21 -1.52 25.64
C PRO A 135 14.62 -2.12 25.62
N GLN A 136 14.74 -3.44 25.40
CA GLN A 136 16.04 -4.14 25.36
C GLN A 136 16.75 -3.99 24.02
N GLU A 137 15.97 -3.78 22.93
CA GLU A 137 16.49 -3.61 21.56
C GLU A 137 16.84 -2.15 21.22
N ARG A 138 16.52 -1.19 22.08
CA ARG A 138 16.85 0.21 21.86
C ARG A 138 18.37 0.41 21.78
N PRO A 139 18.87 1.13 20.76
CA PRO A 139 20.30 1.45 20.70
C PRO A 139 20.74 2.26 21.93
N PRO A 140 22.01 2.16 22.33
CA PRO A 140 22.52 2.88 23.52
C PRO A 140 22.32 4.41 23.47
N ALA A 141 22.37 4.99 22.26
CA ALA A 141 22.14 6.42 22.02
C ALA A 141 20.72 6.64 21.40
N PHE A 142 19.71 5.99 21.99
CA PHE A 142 18.34 6.08 21.48
C PHE A 142 17.77 7.50 21.64
N HIS A 143 17.52 8.15 20.52
CA HIS A 143 16.74 9.38 20.42
C HIS A 143 15.43 9.04 19.75
N PRO A 144 14.27 9.12 20.43
CA PRO A 144 13.01 8.76 19.82
C PRO A 144 12.67 9.71 18.68
N SER A 145 12.27 9.15 17.54
CA SER A 145 11.71 9.92 16.44
C SER A 145 10.40 10.61 16.87
N THR A 146 10.19 11.82 16.41
CA THR A 146 8.90 12.52 16.53
C THR A 146 7.91 12.09 15.46
N GLN A 147 8.37 11.39 14.42
CA GLN A 147 7.54 10.87 13.34
C GLN A 147 7.06 9.45 13.69
N ARG A 148 5.80 9.16 13.32
CA ARG A 148 5.25 7.81 13.42
C ARG A 148 5.24 7.18 12.04
N PHE A 149 5.97 6.08 11.89
CA PHE A 149 6.04 5.31 10.64
C PHE A 149 5.01 4.18 10.57
N THR A 150 4.20 4.02 11.63
CA THR A 150 3.21 2.95 11.77
C THR A 150 1.81 3.49 12.07
N HIS A 151 0.80 2.71 11.70
CA HIS A 151 -0.59 3.06 11.91
C HIS A 151 -1.43 1.80 12.15
N HIS A 152 -2.19 1.76 13.25
CA HIS A 152 -3.06 0.63 13.61
C HIS A 152 -4.44 0.79 12.96
N MET A 153 -4.55 0.35 11.70
CA MET A 153 -5.74 0.59 10.88
C MET A 153 -6.99 -0.10 11.45
N LEU A 154 -6.87 -1.34 11.90
CA LEU A 154 -8.02 -2.07 12.47
C LEU A 154 -8.44 -1.54 13.85
N ALA A 155 -7.56 -0.82 14.55
CA ALA A 155 -7.91 -0.16 15.81
C ALA A 155 -8.72 1.14 15.61
N GLN A 156 -8.83 1.64 14.39
CA GLN A 156 -9.68 2.79 14.09
C GLN A 156 -11.16 2.42 14.30
N THR A 157 -11.95 3.39 14.77
CA THR A 157 -13.40 3.26 14.72
C THR A 157 -13.86 3.21 13.26
N PRO A 158 -14.52 2.12 12.82
CA PRO A 158 -14.97 2.03 11.45
C PRO A 158 -16.13 2.99 11.16
N ILE A 159 -16.22 3.44 9.92
CA ILE A 159 -17.47 3.95 9.36
C ILE A 159 -18.38 2.74 9.21
N LYS A 160 -19.53 2.77 9.86
CA LYS A 160 -20.54 1.70 9.77
C LYS A 160 -21.50 2.03 8.64
N SER A 161 -21.77 1.03 7.83
CA SER A 161 -22.73 1.05 6.74
C SER A 161 -23.76 -0.06 6.93
N SER A 162 -24.85 -0.02 6.20
CA SER A 162 -25.91 -1.04 6.29
C SER A 162 -25.43 -2.45 5.91
N GLY A 163 -24.47 -2.55 4.99
CA GLY A 163 -23.92 -3.82 4.50
C GLY A 163 -22.48 -4.12 4.95
N GLY A 164 -21.90 -3.36 5.89
CA GLY A 164 -20.53 -3.62 6.32
C GLY A 164 -19.82 -2.47 7.00
N THR A 165 -18.50 -2.42 6.87
CA THR A 165 -17.67 -1.39 7.52
C THR A 165 -16.56 -0.90 6.59
N VAL A 166 -16.16 0.35 6.76
CA VAL A 166 -15.03 0.97 6.07
C VAL A 166 -14.09 1.63 7.07
N ARG A 167 -12.79 1.46 6.90
CA ARG A 167 -11.75 2.20 7.61
C ARG A 167 -10.85 2.87 6.59
N ILE A 168 -10.63 4.16 6.73
CA ILE A 168 -9.81 4.94 5.79
C ILE A 168 -8.55 5.39 6.52
N THR A 169 -7.40 5.18 5.87
CA THR A 169 -6.10 5.68 6.31
C THR A 169 -5.50 6.53 5.20
N ASP A 170 -5.29 7.79 5.49
CA ASP A 170 -4.69 8.75 4.58
C ASP A 170 -3.87 9.81 5.34
N SER A 171 -3.34 10.82 4.69
CA SER A 171 -2.51 11.84 5.33
C SER A 171 -3.21 12.64 6.44
N SER A 172 -4.52 12.53 6.61
CA SER A 172 -5.25 13.21 7.71
C SER A 172 -5.14 12.50 9.05
N ASN A 173 -5.00 11.18 9.06
CA ASN A 173 -4.87 10.36 10.27
C ASN A 173 -3.56 9.58 10.33
N PHE A 174 -2.83 9.50 9.21
CA PHE A 174 -1.47 8.98 9.13
C PHE A 174 -0.57 9.98 8.37
N PRO A 175 -0.13 11.07 9.01
CA PRO A 175 0.42 12.25 8.34
C PRO A 175 1.71 12.01 7.55
N ILE A 176 2.48 10.97 7.84
CA ILE A 176 3.70 10.63 7.12
C ILE A 176 3.40 10.03 5.72
N SER A 177 2.25 9.39 5.55
CA SER A 177 1.83 8.78 4.28
C SER A 177 1.35 9.86 3.32
N LYS A 178 2.26 10.41 2.52
CA LYS A 178 2.00 11.51 1.59
C LYS A 178 1.66 11.07 0.18
N THR A 179 1.95 9.81 -0.16
CA THR A 179 1.80 9.32 -1.54
C THR A 179 0.86 8.12 -1.64
N VAL A 180 0.49 7.52 -0.50
CA VAL A 180 -0.40 6.37 -0.46
C VAL A 180 -1.52 6.60 0.54
N ALA A 181 -2.76 6.39 0.11
CA ALA A 181 -3.94 6.25 0.96
C ALA A 181 -4.47 4.81 0.84
N ALA A 182 -5.21 4.35 1.85
CA ALA A 182 -5.82 3.03 1.87
C ALA A 182 -7.22 3.07 2.47
N ALA A 183 -8.09 2.17 2.03
CA ALA A 183 -9.35 1.86 2.66
C ALA A 183 -9.46 0.35 2.90
N HIS A 184 -9.86 -0.03 4.10
CA HIS A 184 -10.13 -1.41 4.47
C HIS A 184 -11.63 -1.60 4.59
N LEU A 185 -12.18 -2.52 3.80
CA LEU A 185 -13.60 -2.78 3.70
C LEU A 185 -13.92 -4.19 4.17
N THR A 186 -15.05 -4.31 4.87
CA THR A 186 -15.71 -5.58 5.14
C THR A 186 -17.11 -5.52 4.57
N ILE A 187 -17.44 -6.39 3.59
CA ILE A 187 -18.73 -6.42 2.89
C ILE A 187 -19.46 -7.70 3.32
N GLN A 188 -20.61 -7.53 3.96
CA GLN A 188 -21.44 -8.64 4.44
C GLN A 188 -22.00 -9.49 3.29
N PRO A 189 -22.40 -10.74 3.53
CA PRO A 189 -23.13 -11.55 2.55
C PRO A 189 -24.33 -10.81 1.96
N GLY A 190 -24.50 -10.90 0.64
CA GLY A 190 -25.57 -10.22 -0.10
C GLY A 190 -25.44 -8.70 -0.18
N ALA A 191 -24.41 -8.10 0.41
CA ALA A 191 -24.17 -6.67 0.36
C ALA A 191 -23.23 -6.30 -0.79
N LEU A 192 -23.13 -4.99 -1.07
CA LEU A 192 -22.24 -4.45 -2.09
C LEU A 192 -21.56 -3.15 -1.63
N ARG A 193 -20.34 -2.93 -2.06
CA ARG A 193 -19.71 -1.61 -2.12
C ARG A 193 -20.46 -0.81 -3.19
N GLU A 194 -21.07 0.31 -2.81
CA GLU A 194 -21.94 1.08 -3.70
C GLU A 194 -21.27 1.49 -5.01
N MET A 195 -22.08 1.83 -6.03
CA MET A 195 -21.58 2.38 -7.30
C MET A 195 -20.90 3.73 -7.06
N HIS A 196 -19.62 3.82 -7.37
CA HIS A 196 -18.78 4.98 -7.10
C HIS A 196 -17.60 5.07 -8.07
N TRP A 197 -16.80 6.14 -7.96
CA TRP A 197 -15.53 6.28 -8.66
C TRP A 197 -14.56 7.16 -7.88
N HIS A 198 -13.27 6.99 -8.14
CA HIS A 198 -12.20 7.77 -7.54
C HIS A 198 -11.67 8.82 -8.51
N PRO A 199 -11.78 10.15 -8.20
CA PRO A 199 -11.38 11.20 -9.13
C PRO A 199 -9.88 11.52 -9.10
N ASN A 200 -9.15 11.09 -8.08
CA ASN A 200 -7.78 11.53 -7.83
C ASN A 200 -6.70 10.45 -7.99
N ALA A 201 -7.07 9.17 -8.05
CA ALA A 201 -6.11 8.06 -8.19
C ALA A 201 -6.75 6.84 -8.85
N ASP A 202 -5.92 5.96 -9.40
CA ASP A 202 -6.31 4.58 -9.67
C ASP A 202 -6.50 3.85 -8.34
N GLU A 203 -7.41 2.89 -8.28
CA GLU A 203 -7.58 1.98 -7.16
C GLU A 203 -6.90 0.67 -7.44
N TRP A 204 -6.06 0.22 -6.51
CA TRP A 204 -5.57 -1.15 -6.42
C TRP A 204 -6.31 -1.86 -5.30
N SER A 205 -6.93 -3.00 -5.61
CA SER A 205 -7.67 -3.79 -4.64
C SER A 205 -6.94 -5.10 -4.39
N TYR A 206 -6.64 -5.40 -3.11
CA TYR A 206 -6.15 -6.71 -2.68
C TYR A 206 -7.24 -7.40 -1.88
N PHE A 207 -7.70 -8.55 -2.35
CA PHE A 207 -8.75 -9.33 -1.69
C PHE A 207 -8.15 -10.21 -0.60
N ILE A 208 -8.44 -9.88 0.66
CA ILE A 208 -7.90 -10.58 1.83
C ILE A 208 -8.70 -11.85 2.10
N ARG A 209 -10.04 -11.78 1.98
CA ARG A 209 -10.96 -12.88 2.28
C ARG A 209 -12.23 -12.80 1.44
N GLY A 210 -12.91 -13.94 1.28
CA GLY A 210 -14.20 -14.05 0.63
C GLY A 210 -14.12 -14.18 -0.89
N ARG A 211 -15.28 -14.06 -1.54
CA ARG A 211 -15.46 -14.09 -3.00
C ARG A 211 -16.24 -12.88 -3.44
N ALA A 212 -15.64 -12.08 -4.28
CA ALA A 212 -16.21 -10.82 -4.74
C ALA A 212 -16.39 -10.80 -6.24
N ARG A 213 -17.36 -10.02 -6.71
CA ARG A 213 -17.51 -9.63 -8.12
C ARG A 213 -17.33 -8.13 -8.25
N VAL A 214 -16.45 -7.72 -9.14
CA VAL A 214 -16.21 -6.30 -9.44
C VAL A 214 -16.64 -6.03 -10.86
N THR A 215 -17.52 -5.03 -11.03
CA THR A 215 -17.90 -4.53 -12.36
C THR A 215 -17.38 -3.11 -12.52
N ILE A 216 -16.67 -2.87 -13.64
CA ILE A 216 -16.02 -1.61 -13.97
C ILE A 216 -16.62 -1.08 -15.27
N PHE A 217 -17.01 0.20 -15.26
CA PHE A 217 -17.57 0.91 -16.41
C PHE A 217 -16.55 1.86 -17.01
N ALA A 218 -16.34 1.73 -18.30
CA ALA A 218 -15.55 2.65 -19.11
C ALA A 218 -16.45 3.50 -20.00
N ALA A 219 -15.86 4.43 -20.75
CA ALA A 219 -16.59 5.22 -21.73
C ALA A 219 -17.22 4.36 -22.83
N GLU A 220 -18.18 4.93 -23.57
CA GLU A 220 -18.86 4.30 -24.73
C GLU A 220 -19.67 3.03 -24.38
N GLY A 221 -20.21 2.96 -23.15
CA GLY A 221 -21.01 1.82 -22.71
C GLY A 221 -20.24 0.52 -22.51
N ASN A 222 -18.92 0.58 -22.46
CA ASN A 222 -18.10 -0.59 -22.15
C ASN A 222 -18.12 -0.88 -20.66
N ALA A 223 -18.35 -2.13 -20.29
CA ALA A 223 -18.21 -2.62 -18.93
C ALA A 223 -17.46 -3.96 -18.93
N ARG A 224 -16.78 -4.24 -17.83
CA ARG A 224 -16.15 -5.53 -17.57
C ARG A 224 -16.40 -5.98 -16.16
N THR A 225 -16.66 -7.28 -16.01
CA THR A 225 -16.92 -7.93 -14.74
C THR A 225 -15.89 -9.02 -14.50
N PHE A 226 -15.37 -9.08 -13.28
CA PHE A 226 -14.36 -10.03 -12.84
C PHE A 226 -14.75 -10.60 -11.49
N ASP A 227 -14.53 -11.90 -11.27
CA ASP A 227 -14.67 -12.55 -9.98
C ASP A 227 -13.29 -12.69 -9.34
N TYR A 228 -13.20 -12.35 -8.05
CA TYR A 228 -11.98 -12.36 -7.24
C TYR A 228 -12.15 -13.26 -6.03
N VAL A 229 -11.05 -13.84 -5.60
CA VAL A 229 -10.93 -14.63 -4.36
C VAL A 229 -9.75 -14.11 -3.52
N ALA A 230 -9.62 -14.62 -2.30
CA ALA A 230 -8.51 -14.27 -1.42
C ALA A 230 -7.14 -14.44 -2.12
N GLY A 231 -6.29 -13.42 -2.03
CA GLY A 231 -4.98 -13.34 -2.66
C GLY A 231 -4.96 -12.70 -4.05
N ASP A 232 -6.12 -12.46 -4.66
CA ASP A 232 -6.21 -11.79 -5.96
C ASP A 232 -5.97 -10.28 -5.84
N VAL A 233 -5.53 -9.69 -6.95
CA VAL A 233 -5.32 -8.24 -7.09
C VAL A 233 -6.14 -7.71 -8.26
N GLY A 234 -6.88 -6.63 -8.03
CA GLY A 234 -7.60 -5.87 -9.03
C GLY A 234 -7.03 -4.49 -9.25
N ILE A 235 -7.36 -3.88 -10.38
CA ILE A 235 -7.11 -2.46 -10.66
C ILE A 235 -8.33 -1.81 -11.30
N VAL A 236 -8.74 -0.67 -10.76
CA VAL A 236 -9.74 0.21 -11.35
C VAL A 236 -9.06 1.52 -11.74
N PRO A 237 -8.95 1.83 -13.04
CA PRO A 237 -8.39 3.09 -13.48
C PRO A 237 -9.22 4.28 -12.97
N ARG A 238 -8.54 5.36 -12.68
CA ARG A 238 -9.14 6.61 -12.21
C ARG A 238 -10.33 7.05 -13.07
N ASN A 239 -11.38 7.54 -12.44
CA ASN A 239 -12.64 8.01 -13.04
C ASN A 239 -13.51 6.91 -13.67
N MET A 240 -13.17 5.63 -13.53
CA MET A 240 -14.05 4.56 -13.96
C MET A 240 -15.03 4.23 -12.84
N GLY A 241 -16.33 4.28 -13.16
CA GLY A 241 -17.39 3.88 -12.25
C GLY A 241 -17.32 2.37 -11.99
N HIS A 242 -17.47 1.96 -10.72
CA HIS A 242 -17.39 0.55 -10.35
C HIS A 242 -18.18 0.25 -9.08
N PHE A 243 -18.38 -1.03 -8.83
CA PHE A 243 -18.93 -1.56 -7.57
C PHE A 243 -18.38 -2.96 -7.31
N ILE A 244 -18.47 -3.40 -6.03
CA ILE A 244 -18.01 -4.71 -5.57
C ILE A 244 -19.18 -5.42 -4.89
N GLU A 245 -19.53 -6.60 -5.35
CA GLU A 245 -20.58 -7.46 -4.78
C GLU A 245 -19.94 -8.58 -3.98
N ASN A 246 -20.48 -8.89 -2.80
CA ASN A 246 -20.18 -10.15 -2.13
C ASN A 246 -21.00 -11.25 -2.79
N LEU A 247 -20.35 -12.31 -3.27
CA LEU A 247 -20.99 -13.42 -4.01
C LEU A 247 -21.55 -14.51 -3.08
N SER A 248 -21.45 -14.37 -1.76
CA SER A 248 -22.01 -15.31 -0.80
C SER A 248 -23.27 -14.75 -0.17
N ASP A 249 -24.24 -15.63 0.08
CA ASP A 249 -25.43 -15.35 0.90
C ASP A 249 -25.33 -16.04 2.28
N GLU A 250 -24.23 -16.75 2.55
CA GLU A 250 -24.03 -17.51 3.79
C GLU A 250 -23.46 -16.62 4.89
N GLU A 251 -24.05 -16.67 6.09
CA GLU A 251 -23.59 -15.94 7.25
C GLU A 251 -22.12 -16.28 7.58
N GLY A 252 -21.29 -15.26 7.78
CA GLY A 252 -19.87 -15.39 8.08
C GLY A 252 -18.95 -15.37 6.85
N ASP A 253 -19.49 -15.35 5.64
CA ASP A 253 -18.75 -15.28 4.39
C ASP A 253 -18.56 -13.83 3.91
N GLU A 254 -18.03 -12.97 4.80
CA GLU A 254 -17.74 -11.59 4.41
C GLU A 254 -16.61 -11.53 3.38
N VAL A 255 -16.70 -10.55 2.49
CA VAL A 255 -15.58 -10.11 1.67
C VAL A 255 -14.79 -9.08 2.46
N GLU A 256 -13.48 -9.29 2.55
CA GLU A 256 -12.53 -8.34 3.12
C GLU A 256 -11.55 -7.92 2.04
N VAL A 257 -11.48 -6.61 1.79
CA VAL A 257 -10.64 -6.05 0.74
C VAL A 257 -9.89 -4.81 1.22
N LEU A 258 -8.63 -4.70 0.81
CA LEU A 258 -7.81 -3.51 0.99
C LEU A 258 -7.72 -2.77 -0.33
N GLU A 259 -8.34 -1.60 -0.39
CA GLU A 259 -8.22 -0.65 -1.50
C GLU A 259 -7.02 0.28 -1.25
N ILE A 260 -6.21 0.52 -2.28
CA ILE A 260 -4.96 1.26 -2.19
C ILE A 260 -4.92 2.30 -3.30
N PHE A 261 -4.56 3.54 -2.92
CA PHE A 261 -4.58 4.69 -3.80
C PHE A 261 -3.23 5.39 -3.80
N ARG A 262 -2.67 5.66 -4.98
CA ARG A 262 -1.51 6.53 -5.11
C ARG A 262 -1.92 7.99 -4.96
N ALA A 263 -2.21 8.39 -3.75
CA ALA A 263 -2.65 9.72 -3.36
C ALA A 263 -2.39 9.96 -1.87
N ASP A 264 -2.34 11.23 -1.47
CA ASP A 264 -2.26 11.60 -0.06
C ASP A 264 -3.61 11.52 0.67
N ARG A 265 -4.72 11.49 -0.08
CA ARG A 265 -6.10 11.50 0.44
C ARG A 265 -6.96 10.49 -0.32
N PHE A 266 -7.76 9.74 0.45
CA PHE A 266 -8.87 8.98 -0.10
C PHE A 266 -9.97 9.93 -0.58
N ARG A 267 -10.45 9.73 -1.81
CA ARG A 267 -11.55 10.50 -2.41
C ARG A 267 -12.41 9.58 -3.26
N ASP A 268 -13.71 9.68 -3.07
CA ASP A 268 -14.70 9.00 -3.92
C ASP A 268 -15.93 9.88 -4.16
N PHE A 269 -16.61 9.62 -5.27
CA PHE A 269 -17.96 10.10 -5.55
C PHE A 269 -18.91 8.91 -5.61
N SER A 270 -19.96 8.94 -4.81
CA SER A 270 -21.07 8.01 -4.88
C SER A 270 -22.01 8.39 -6.04
N LEU A 271 -22.44 7.40 -6.83
CA LEU A 271 -23.43 7.61 -7.87
C LEU A 271 -24.75 8.14 -7.27
N LEU A 272 -25.16 7.59 -6.14
CA LEU A 272 -26.37 8.00 -5.45
C LEU A 272 -26.26 9.46 -4.97
N GLN A 273 -25.13 9.84 -4.38
CA GLN A 273 -24.86 11.21 -3.97
C GLN A 273 -24.91 12.17 -5.18
N TRP A 274 -24.31 11.76 -6.30
CA TRP A 274 -24.34 12.56 -7.53
C TRP A 274 -25.79 12.77 -8.01
N MET A 275 -26.60 11.72 -8.07
CA MET A 275 -28.01 11.84 -8.48
C MET A 275 -28.82 12.71 -7.51
N GLY A 276 -28.57 12.59 -6.20
CA GLY A 276 -29.26 13.37 -5.17
C GLY A 276 -28.97 14.87 -5.23
N GLU A 277 -27.75 15.24 -5.60
CA GLU A 277 -27.29 16.64 -5.71
C GLU A 277 -27.50 17.25 -7.12
N THR A 278 -28.02 16.46 -8.07
CA THR A 278 -28.29 16.92 -9.43
C THR A 278 -29.74 17.46 -9.53
N PRO A 279 -30.02 18.54 -10.30
CA PRO A 279 -31.38 19.05 -10.46
C PRO A 279 -32.34 17.95 -10.92
N ARG A 280 -33.38 17.70 -10.12
CA ARG A 280 -34.34 16.60 -10.29
C ARG A 280 -34.92 16.49 -11.69
N ARG A 281 -35.35 17.63 -12.26
CA ARG A 281 -35.92 17.65 -13.61
C ARG A 281 -34.92 17.09 -14.63
N MET A 282 -33.63 17.44 -14.50
CA MET A 282 -32.58 16.96 -15.40
C MET A 282 -32.38 15.45 -15.28
N VAL A 283 -32.36 14.93 -14.03
CA VAL A 283 -32.24 13.48 -13.80
C VAL A 283 -33.44 12.73 -14.39
N ALA A 284 -34.67 13.23 -14.11
CA ALA A 284 -35.90 12.62 -14.60
C ALA A 284 -35.97 12.61 -16.13
N GLU A 285 -35.68 13.73 -16.78
CA GLU A 285 -35.70 13.84 -18.24
C GLU A 285 -34.64 12.97 -18.92
N HIS A 286 -33.48 12.82 -18.27
CA HIS A 286 -32.37 12.02 -18.82
C HIS A 286 -32.58 10.51 -18.69
N LEU A 287 -33.07 10.04 -17.53
CA LEU A 287 -33.18 8.60 -17.23
C LEU A 287 -34.54 8.01 -17.51
N PHE A 288 -35.62 8.84 -17.44
CA PHE A 288 -37.03 8.36 -17.47
C PHE A 288 -37.85 9.14 -18.46
N GLU A 289 -37.34 9.35 -19.68
CA GLU A 289 -38.05 10.08 -20.74
C GLU A 289 -39.47 9.54 -20.92
N GLY A 290 -40.46 10.37 -20.54
CA GLY A 290 -41.89 10.04 -20.71
C GLY A 290 -42.49 9.13 -19.63
N ASP A 291 -41.73 8.65 -18.65
CA ASP A 291 -42.21 7.88 -17.49
C ASP A 291 -42.17 8.71 -16.21
N GLU A 292 -43.22 9.49 -15.97
CA GLU A 292 -43.30 10.36 -14.77
C GLU A 292 -43.43 9.57 -13.46
N GLU A 293 -43.98 8.37 -13.48
CA GLU A 293 -44.17 7.54 -12.29
C GLU A 293 -42.84 6.97 -11.82
N ALA A 294 -42.06 6.32 -12.71
CA ALA A 294 -40.74 5.81 -12.43
C ALA A 294 -39.76 6.94 -12.01
N ALA A 295 -39.84 8.11 -12.70
CA ALA A 295 -39.05 9.28 -12.32
C ALA A 295 -39.34 9.75 -10.90
N ARG A 296 -40.62 9.78 -10.49
CA ARG A 296 -41.02 10.22 -9.14
C ARG A 296 -40.56 9.23 -8.07
N GLU A 297 -40.72 7.93 -8.31
CA GLU A 297 -40.28 6.88 -7.40
C GLU A 297 -38.77 6.91 -7.21
N PHE A 298 -38.01 6.94 -8.29
CA PHE A 298 -36.54 7.03 -8.28
C PHE A 298 -36.07 8.26 -7.52
N LEU A 299 -36.57 9.45 -7.85
CA LEU A 299 -36.19 10.69 -7.18
C LEU A 299 -36.58 10.68 -5.69
N GLY A 300 -37.68 10.04 -5.32
CA GLY A 300 -38.10 9.85 -3.93
C GLY A 300 -37.16 8.95 -3.13
N SER A 301 -36.55 7.95 -3.77
CA SER A 301 -35.54 7.07 -3.16
C SER A 301 -34.20 7.78 -2.98
N VAL A 302 -33.78 8.56 -3.98
CA VAL A 302 -32.51 9.30 -3.99
C VAL A 302 -32.51 10.45 -2.96
N GLU A 303 -33.67 11.09 -2.75
CA GLU A 303 -33.84 12.20 -1.79
C GLU A 303 -33.59 11.81 -0.34
N LYS A 304 -33.85 10.56 0.00
CA LYS A 304 -33.72 10.01 1.35
C LYS A 304 -32.39 9.30 1.56
N ALA A 305 -31.60 9.14 0.51
CA ALA A 305 -30.41 8.33 0.56
C ALA A 305 -29.21 9.16 1.03
N GLU A 306 -28.77 8.89 2.22
CA GLU A 306 -27.44 9.28 2.68
C GLU A 306 -26.39 8.40 1.99
N LYS A 307 -25.15 8.91 1.89
CA LYS A 307 -24.01 8.11 1.40
C LYS A 307 -23.83 6.89 2.32
N ASP A 308 -24.05 5.72 1.76
CA ASP A 308 -23.87 4.44 2.44
C ASP A 308 -22.83 3.60 1.66
N PRO A 309 -21.52 3.72 2.03
CA PRO A 309 -20.45 3.13 1.25
C PRO A 309 -20.59 1.63 1.00
N ILE A 310 -21.23 0.89 1.92
CA ILE A 310 -21.48 -0.55 1.76
C ILE A 310 -22.94 -0.82 2.07
N ARG A 311 -23.72 -1.10 1.02
CA ARG A 311 -25.17 -1.33 1.14
C ARG A 311 -25.45 -2.78 1.46
N GLY A 312 -26.33 -2.98 2.47
CA GLY A 312 -26.92 -4.28 2.75
C GLY A 312 -27.81 -4.80 1.61
N ALA A 313 -28.11 -6.08 1.64
CA ALA A 313 -29.18 -6.65 0.80
C ALA A 313 -30.46 -5.85 1.04
N GLY A 314 -31.11 -5.43 -0.04
CA GLY A 314 -32.39 -4.73 0.05
C GLY A 314 -33.41 -5.61 0.80
N GLU A 315 -34.21 -5.03 1.68
CA GLU A 315 -35.44 -5.67 2.12
C GLU A 315 -36.33 -5.78 0.88
N GLU A 316 -36.75 -7.01 0.52
CA GLU A 316 -37.73 -7.27 -0.56
C GLU A 316 -39.12 -6.69 -0.19
#